data_586fa543725c077c6412180ec2ec4f30
#
_entry.id   586fa543725c077c6412180ec2ec4f30
#
_cell.length_a   1.000
_cell.length_b   1.000
_cell.length_c   1.000
_cell.angle_alpha   90.00
_cell.angle_beta   90.00
_cell.angle_gamma   90.00
#
_symmetry.space_group_name_H-M   'P 1'
#
loop_
_entity.id
_entity.type
_entity.pdbx_description
1 polymer ?
#
loop_
_entity_poly.entity_id
_entity_poly.type
_entity_poly.pdbx_seq_one_letter_code
_entity_poly.pdbx_strand_id
1 'polypeptide(L)'
;MTDISPTERQVFPLPAGRNVFLAGLEWKTLPPQYRHARDFARAQKADLFLACQYLSNEDADTHTMVATVSRRILPGKPRQCFSLALLILPLLEHGGYAITELTLPGETPRYSFVSAVDGVLVSDLVGSGEEVREARDTFLSINTEPEQGWTRYEPVAFSAGDQNQALPLSTLTGSGKHPAA
;
A
#
# COMPACT_ATOMS: atom_id res chain seq x y z
N MET A 1 -23.53 -16.62 9.60
CA MET A 1 -22.62 -15.49 9.77
C MET A 1 -21.22 -15.95 9.38
N THR A 2 -20.79 -15.68 8.18
CA THR A 2 -19.45 -15.99 7.72
C THR A 2 -18.51 -14.99 8.38
N ASP A 3 -17.69 -15.47 9.29
CA ASP A 3 -16.64 -14.68 9.95
C ASP A 3 -15.60 -14.35 8.89
N ILE A 4 -15.75 -13.17 8.28
CA ILE A 4 -14.79 -12.66 7.32
C ILE A 4 -13.55 -12.28 8.12
N SER A 5 -12.43 -12.93 7.85
CA SER A 5 -11.14 -12.62 8.45
C SER A 5 -10.89 -11.11 8.42
N PRO A 6 -10.38 -10.49 9.50
CA PRO A 6 -10.10 -9.06 9.54
C PRO A 6 -9.26 -8.56 8.36
N THR A 7 -8.39 -9.40 7.82
CA THR A 7 -7.51 -9.12 6.68
C THR A 7 -8.29 -8.89 5.37
N GLU A 8 -9.41 -9.60 5.15
CA GLU A 8 -10.22 -9.45 3.94
C GLU A 8 -10.99 -8.12 3.89
N ARG A 9 -11.27 -7.51 5.04
CA ARG A 9 -12.01 -6.24 5.12
C ARG A 9 -11.16 -5.01 4.80
N GLN A 10 -9.84 -5.13 4.81
CA GLN A 10 -8.91 -4.01 4.65
C GLN A 10 -8.41 -3.83 3.21
N VAL A 11 -8.46 -4.88 2.40
CA VAL A 11 -7.97 -4.82 1.02
C VAL A 11 -9.01 -4.22 0.11
N PHE A 12 -8.63 -3.17 -0.60
CA PHE A 12 -9.46 -2.48 -1.57
C PHE A 12 -8.94 -2.75 -3.00
N PRO A 13 -9.72 -3.43 -3.85
CA PRO A 13 -9.38 -3.63 -5.26
C PRO A 13 -9.82 -2.42 -6.07
N LEU A 14 -8.89 -1.73 -6.71
CA LEU A 14 -9.14 -0.60 -7.60
C LEU A 14 -8.98 -1.05 -9.06
N PRO A 15 -10.07 -1.22 -9.81
CA PRO A 15 -9.99 -1.57 -11.22
C PRO A 15 -9.36 -0.44 -12.05
N ALA A 16 -8.44 -0.80 -12.95
CA ALA A 16 -7.84 0.12 -13.91
C ALA A 16 -7.68 -0.60 -15.27
N GLY A 17 -8.66 -0.44 -16.14
CA GLY A 17 -8.73 -1.15 -17.40
C GLY A 17 -8.85 -2.67 -17.19
N ARG A 18 -7.85 -3.42 -17.66
CA ARG A 18 -7.78 -4.89 -17.49
C ARG A 18 -6.99 -5.31 -16.25
N ASN A 19 -6.44 -4.36 -15.53
CA ASN A 19 -5.63 -4.61 -14.35
C ASN A 19 -6.38 -4.20 -13.08
N VAL A 20 -5.87 -4.63 -11.94
CA VAL A 20 -6.37 -4.25 -10.62
C VAL A 20 -5.20 -3.80 -9.77
N PHE A 21 -5.36 -2.67 -9.09
CA PHE A 21 -4.45 -2.19 -8.05
C PHE A 21 -5.05 -2.52 -6.68
N LEU A 22 -4.25 -3.12 -5.82
CA LEU A 22 -4.66 -3.53 -4.48
C LEU A 22 -4.11 -2.55 -3.46
N ALA A 23 -4.98 -1.96 -2.67
CA ALA A 23 -4.65 -1.08 -1.56
C ALA A 23 -5.04 -1.73 -0.23
N GLY A 24 -4.33 -1.40 0.85
CA GLY A 24 -4.61 -1.93 2.17
C GLY A 24 -4.13 -3.37 2.37
N LEU A 25 -3.01 -3.73 1.75
CA LEU A 25 -2.41 -5.05 1.90
C LEU A 25 -1.69 -5.18 3.24
N GLU A 26 -1.82 -6.34 3.87
CA GLU A 26 -1.04 -6.69 5.05
C GLU A 26 0.31 -7.28 4.63
N TRP A 27 1.36 -6.50 4.83
CA TRP A 27 2.72 -6.89 4.50
C TRP A 27 3.41 -7.57 5.69
N LYS A 28 4.02 -8.72 5.44
CA LYS A 28 4.78 -9.49 6.43
C LYS A 28 6.20 -9.74 5.92
N THR A 29 7.16 -9.66 6.80
CA THR A 29 8.52 -10.11 6.48
C THR A 29 8.48 -11.62 6.22
N LEU A 30 9.12 -12.05 5.13
CA LEU A 30 9.22 -13.48 4.79
C LEU A 30 9.92 -14.21 5.94
N PRO A 31 9.28 -15.20 6.58
CA PRO A 31 9.90 -15.95 7.67
C PRO A 31 11.12 -16.70 7.18
N PRO A 32 12.17 -16.84 8.01
CA PRO A 32 13.47 -17.40 7.61
C PRO A 32 13.42 -18.85 7.13
N GLN A 33 12.40 -19.62 7.51
CA GLN A 33 12.23 -20.99 7.04
C GLN A 33 11.80 -21.08 5.58
N TYR A 34 11.36 -19.99 4.96
CA TYR A 34 10.97 -19.95 3.55
C TYR A 34 12.03 -19.25 2.72
N ARG A 35 12.50 -19.94 1.69
CA ARG A 35 13.47 -19.38 0.76
C ARG A 35 12.82 -18.41 -0.24
N HIS A 36 11.57 -18.68 -0.60
CA HIS A 36 10.85 -17.91 -1.60
C HIS A 36 9.44 -17.52 -1.11
N ALA A 37 9.01 -16.32 -1.46
CA ALA A 37 7.68 -15.79 -1.15
C ALA A 37 6.55 -16.74 -1.63
N ARG A 38 6.74 -17.41 -2.76
CA ARG A 38 5.79 -18.38 -3.31
C ARG A 38 5.55 -19.56 -2.37
N ASP A 39 6.59 -20.04 -1.71
CA ASP A 39 6.48 -21.19 -0.81
C ASP A 39 5.74 -20.80 0.47
N PHE A 40 5.99 -19.60 0.97
CA PHE A 40 5.23 -19.02 2.06
C PHE A 40 3.74 -18.85 1.69
N ALA A 41 3.45 -18.26 0.54
CA ALA A 41 2.08 -18.08 0.06
C ALA A 41 1.33 -19.41 -0.08
N ARG A 42 2.00 -20.44 -0.58
CA ARG A 42 1.44 -21.79 -0.68
C ARG A 42 1.15 -22.38 0.70
N ALA A 43 2.04 -22.21 1.67
CA ALA A 43 1.83 -22.67 3.04
C ALA A 43 0.65 -21.95 3.71
N GLN A 44 0.40 -20.68 3.38
CA GLN A 44 -0.75 -19.91 3.81
C GLN A 44 -2.03 -20.22 3.02
N LYS A 45 -1.97 -21.14 2.05
CA LYS A 45 -3.09 -21.44 1.13
C LYS A 45 -3.63 -20.21 0.40
N ALA A 46 -2.74 -19.26 0.12
CA ALA A 46 -3.11 -18.04 -0.59
C ALA A 46 -3.24 -18.28 -2.09
N ASP A 47 -4.25 -17.66 -2.70
CA ASP A 47 -4.48 -17.71 -4.15
C ASP A 47 -3.51 -16.83 -4.93
N LEU A 48 -3.14 -15.70 -4.32
CA LEU A 48 -2.24 -14.70 -4.88
C LEU A 48 -1.28 -14.20 -3.81
N PHE A 49 -0.14 -13.76 -4.25
CA PHE A 49 0.81 -13.03 -3.41
C PHE A 49 1.51 -11.93 -4.19
N LEU A 50 1.93 -10.91 -3.46
CA LEU A 50 2.84 -9.88 -3.92
C LEU A 50 4.07 -9.91 -3.02
N ALA A 51 5.22 -9.58 -3.59
CA ALA A 51 6.47 -9.54 -2.84
C ALA A 51 7.30 -8.33 -3.27
N CYS A 52 8.01 -7.74 -2.31
CA CYS A 52 9.03 -6.75 -2.58
C CYS A 52 10.26 -7.02 -1.73
N GLN A 53 11.41 -6.56 -2.21
CA GLN A 53 12.67 -6.64 -1.48
C GLN A 53 13.07 -5.24 -1.03
N TYR A 54 13.66 -5.14 0.14
CA TYR A 54 14.26 -3.93 0.65
C TYR A 54 15.57 -4.25 1.35
N LEU A 55 16.49 -3.28 1.33
CA LEU A 55 17.74 -3.35 2.07
C LEU A 55 17.50 -2.83 3.48
N SER A 56 17.77 -3.64 4.49
CA SER A 56 17.68 -3.21 5.88
C SER A 56 18.89 -2.36 6.25
N ASN A 57 18.61 -1.22 6.90
CA ASN A 57 19.66 -0.35 7.44
C ASN A 57 20.27 -0.91 8.74
N GLU A 58 19.61 -1.87 9.38
CA GLU A 58 20.06 -2.43 10.66
C GLU A 58 21.14 -3.52 10.47
N ASP A 59 20.96 -4.40 9.50
CA ASP A 59 21.84 -5.56 9.28
C ASP A 59 22.53 -5.55 7.90
N ALA A 60 22.23 -4.56 7.06
CA ALA A 60 22.68 -4.45 5.66
C ALA A 60 22.31 -5.67 4.78
N ASP A 61 21.33 -6.46 5.22
CA ASP A 61 20.82 -7.60 4.48
C ASP A 61 19.57 -7.23 3.67
N THR A 62 19.35 -7.99 2.60
CA THR A 62 18.13 -7.88 1.80
C THR A 62 17.01 -8.71 2.41
N HIS A 63 15.93 -8.05 2.80
CA HIS A 63 14.72 -8.68 3.30
C HIS A 63 13.62 -8.69 2.26
N THR A 64 12.75 -9.69 2.34
CA THR A 64 11.56 -9.80 1.48
C THR A 64 10.30 -9.58 2.31
N MET A 65 9.44 -8.66 1.88
CA MET A 65 8.08 -8.52 2.38
C MET A 65 7.10 -9.20 1.44
N VAL A 66 6.12 -9.87 2.01
CA VAL A 66 5.09 -10.61 1.28
C VAL A 66 3.71 -10.19 1.77
N ALA A 67 2.81 -9.95 0.83
CA ALA A 67 1.38 -9.82 1.09
C ALA A 67 0.64 -10.94 0.38
N THR A 68 -0.29 -11.58 1.06
CA THR A 68 -1.14 -12.64 0.50
C THR A 68 -2.57 -12.15 0.32
N VAL A 69 -3.22 -12.57 -0.73
CA VAL A 69 -4.54 -12.07 -1.12
C VAL A 69 -5.41 -13.24 -1.59
N SER A 70 -6.70 -13.21 -1.23
CA SER A 70 -7.69 -14.12 -1.78
C SER A 70 -8.21 -13.58 -3.11
N ARG A 71 -8.34 -14.44 -4.12
CA ARG A 71 -8.96 -14.08 -5.40
C ARG A 71 -10.41 -13.65 -5.29
N ARG A 72 -11.07 -13.98 -4.21
CA ARG A 72 -12.49 -13.64 -3.97
C ARG A 72 -12.73 -12.13 -3.91
N ILE A 73 -11.71 -11.34 -3.55
CA ILE A 73 -11.83 -9.88 -3.49
C ILE A 73 -11.66 -9.22 -4.86
N LEU A 74 -11.19 -9.95 -5.88
CA LEU A 74 -10.91 -9.37 -7.19
C LEU A 74 -12.18 -9.18 -7.99
N PRO A 75 -12.37 -8.01 -8.62
CA PRO A 75 -13.47 -7.81 -9.56
C PRO A 75 -13.19 -8.55 -10.87
N GLY A 76 -13.97 -9.56 -11.18
CA GLY A 76 -13.84 -10.32 -12.42
C GLY A 76 -12.54 -11.15 -12.50
N LYS A 77 -11.95 -11.17 -13.70
CA LYS A 77 -10.67 -11.85 -13.98
C LYS A 77 -9.66 -10.83 -14.51
N PRO A 78 -8.98 -10.10 -13.64
CA PRO A 78 -8.00 -9.12 -14.08
C PRO A 78 -6.83 -9.82 -14.78
N ARG A 79 -6.23 -9.13 -15.73
CA ARG A 79 -5.03 -9.60 -16.43
C ARG A 79 -3.82 -9.64 -15.50
N GLN A 80 -3.66 -8.59 -14.70
CA GLN A 80 -2.58 -8.44 -13.72
C GLN A 80 -3.09 -7.72 -12.48
N CYS A 81 -2.49 -8.04 -11.34
CA CYS A 81 -2.70 -7.38 -10.06
C CYS A 81 -1.41 -6.70 -9.62
N PHE A 82 -1.53 -5.48 -9.12
CA PHE A 82 -0.43 -4.66 -8.63
C PHE A 82 -0.72 -4.18 -7.22
N SER A 83 0.32 -3.86 -6.46
CA SER A 83 0.19 -3.13 -5.21
C SER A 83 0.18 -1.63 -5.46
N LEU A 84 -0.83 -0.92 -4.96
CA LEU A 84 -0.85 0.53 -4.99
C LEU A 84 0.29 1.10 -4.12
N ALA A 85 0.55 0.51 -2.97
CA ALA A 85 1.64 0.93 -2.08
C ALA A 85 3.00 0.83 -2.74
N LEU A 86 3.30 -0.27 -3.45
CA LEU A 86 4.57 -0.43 -4.17
C LEU A 86 4.71 0.53 -5.35
N LEU A 87 3.60 0.97 -5.92
CA LEU A 87 3.58 1.99 -6.97
C LEU A 87 3.91 3.38 -6.41
N ILE A 88 3.43 3.67 -5.21
CA ILE A 88 3.64 4.95 -4.52
C ILE A 88 5.03 5.02 -3.87
N LEU A 89 5.55 3.91 -3.37
CA LEU A 89 6.78 3.85 -2.60
C LEU A 89 7.97 4.62 -3.20
N PRO A 90 8.27 4.52 -4.51
CA PRO A 90 9.37 5.29 -5.12
C PRO A 90 9.18 6.80 -5.07
N LEU A 91 7.95 7.28 -4.93
CA LEU A 91 7.62 8.71 -4.87
C LEU A 91 7.86 9.32 -3.49
N LEU A 92 8.02 8.49 -2.46
CA LEU A 92 8.22 8.94 -1.08
C LEU A 92 9.70 9.15 -0.73
N GLU A 93 10.60 8.96 -1.69
CA GLU A 93 12.05 9.23 -1.61
C GLU A 93 12.70 8.84 -0.27
N HIS A 94 13.06 9.83 0.54
CA HIS A 94 13.71 9.63 1.85
C HIS A 94 12.74 9.28 2.97
N GLY A 95 11.46 9.43 2.74
CA GLY A 95 10.39 9.13 3.68
C GLY A 95 9.24 10.09 3.57
N GLY A 96 8.07 9.62 3.91
CA GLY A 96 6.85 10.39 3.85
C GLY A 96 5.61 9.54 3.74
N TYR A 97 4.54 10.15 3.27
CA TYR A 97 3.28 9.47 3.10
C TYR A 97 2.50 9.98 1.88
N ALA A 98 1.58 9.16 1.43
CA ALA A 98 0.60 9.50 0.42
C ALA A 98 -0.81 9.09 0.86
N ILE A 99 -1.73 10.03 0.83
CA ILE A 99 -3.17 9.81 1.01
C ILE A 99 -3.84 9.96 -0.34
N THR A 100 -4.60 8.95 -0.75
CA THR A 100 -5.28 8.92 -2.03
C THR A 100 -6.74 8.56 -1.86
N GLU A 101 -7.63 9.30 -2.49
CA GLU A 101 -9.06 8.99 -2.49
C GLU A 101 -9.35 7.79 -3.38
N LEU A 102 -10.09 6.81 -2.84
CA LEU A 102 -10.50 5.57 -3.51
C LEU A 102 -12.02 5.53 -3.74
N THR A 103 -12.68 6.68 -3.79
CA THR A 103 -14.13 6.75 -3.88
C THR A 103 -14.63 6.23 -5.22
N LEU A 104 -15.55 5.27 -5.16
CA LEU A 104 -16.33 4.84 -6.31
C LEU A 104 -17.65 5.64 -6.37
N PRO A 105 -18.22 5.87 -7.57
CA PRO A 105 -19.47 6.61 -7.70
C PRO A 105 -20.61 6.01 -6.85
N GLY A 106 -21.20 6.83 -5.99
CA GLY A 106 -22.31 6.44 -5.11
C GLY A 106 -21.90 5.76 -3.81
N GLU A 107 -20.61 5.61 -3.54
CA GLU A 107 -20.09 5.03 -2.29
C GLU A 107 -19.59 6.08 -1.31
N THR A 108 -19.52 5.70 -0.03
CA THR A 108 -18.88 6.51 1.01
C THR A 108 -17.40 6.69 0.70
N PRO A 109 -16.83 7.90 0.83
CA PRO A 109 -15.42 8.16 0.59
C PRO A 109 -14.52 7.25 1.41
N ARG A 110 -13.57 6.59 0.73
CA ARG A 110 -12.47 5.83 1.32
C ARG A 110 -11.14 6.40 0.86
N TYR A 111 -10.12 6.17 1.65
CA TYR A 111 -8.79 6.69 1.37
C TYR A 111 -7.75 5.59 1.60
N SER A 112 -6.74 5.56 0.74
CA SER A 112 -5.54 4.80 1.03
C SER A 112 -4.54 5.69 1.75
N PHE A 113 -3.82 5.10 2.70
CA PHE A 113 -2.68 5.71 3.38
C PHE A 113 -1.47 4.81 3.20
N VAL A 114 -0.47 5.31 2.50
CA VAL A 114 0.81 4.63 2.29
C VAL A 114 1.91 5.49 2.91
N SER A 115 2.74 4.89 3.73
CA SER A 115 3.88 5.59 4.32
C SER A 115 5.15 4.76 4.22
N ALA A 116 6.28 5.47 4.17
CA ALA A 116 7.61 4.89 4.09
C ALA A 116 8.64 5.71 4.88
N VAL A 117 9.67 5.04 5.36
CA VAL A 117 10.85 5.63 5.98
C VAL A 117 12.08 5.02 5.32
N ASP A 118 12.99 5.85 4.82
CA ASP A 118 14.22 5.42 4.15
C ASP A 118 14.01 4.36 3.04
N GLY A 119 12.95 4.55 2.25
CA GLY A 119 12.60 3.64 1.16
C GLY A 119 11.93 2.33 1.59
N VAL A 120 11.68 2.14 2.88
CA VAL A 120 11.00 0.95 3.43
C VAL A 120 9.54 1.26 3.70
N LEU A 121 8.65 0.43 3.17
CA LEU A 121 7.22 0.54 3.38
C LEU A 121 6.87 0.32 4.87
N VAL A 122 6.18 1.28 5.48
CA VAL A 122 5.73 1.24 6.87
C VAL A 122 4.24 0.95 6.98
N SER A 123 3.42 1.59 6.15
CA SER A 123 1.97 1.43 6.19
C SER A 123 1.38 1.28 4.79
N ASP A 124 0.39 0.42 4.70
CA ASP A 124 -0.49 0.23 3.55
C ASP A 124 -1.90 -0.01 4.10
N LEU A 125 -2.68 1.04 4.20
CA LEU A 125 -3.96 1.07 4.91
C LEU A 125 -5.06 1.66 4.02
N VAL A 126 -6.26 1.13 4.16
CA VAL A 126 -7.48 1.73 3.60
C VAL A 126 -8.48 1.97 4.73
N GLY A 127 -9.04 3.15 4.77
CA GLY A 127 -10.00 3.51 5.80
C GLY A 127 -10.81 4.77 5.48
N SER A 128 -11.61 5.18 6.45
CA SER A 128 -12.31 6.46 6.43
C SER A 128 -11.33 7.63 6.52
N GLY A 129 -11.83 8.85 6.26
CA GLY A 129 -11.00 10.06 6.42
C GLY A 129 -10.46 10.25 7.84
N GLU A 130 -11.21 9.84 8.86
CA GLU A 130 -10.81 9.90 10.27
C GLU A 130 -9.69 8.90 10.58
N GLU A 131 -9.88 7.64 10.19
CA GLU A 131 -8.88 6.58 10.38
C GLU A 131 -7.55 6.90 9.70
N VAL A 132 -7.61 7.47 8.49
CA VAL A 132 -6.42 7.85 7.73
C VAL A 132 -5.72 9.07 8.34
N ARG A 133 -6.46 10.04 8.88
CA ARG A 133 -5.86 11.16 9.64
C ARG A 133 -5.15 10.66 10.90
N GLU A 134 -5.76 9.76 11.63
CA GLU A 134 -5.15 9.15 12.83
C GLU A 134 -3.88 8.38 12.46
N ALA A 135 -3.90 7.59 11.40
CA ALA A 135 -2.72 6.87 10.90
C ALA A 135 -1.58 7.83 10.49
N ARG A 136 -1.89 8.92 9.79
CA ARG A 136 -0.94 9.96 9.42
C ARG A 136 -0.31 10.62 10.66
N ASP A 137 -1.14 11.04 11.59
CA ASP A 137 -0.68 11.74 12.80
C ASP A 137 0.17 10.82 13.68
N THR A 138 -0.20 9.54 13.76
CA THR A 138 0.61 8.51 14.42
C THR A 138 1.96 8.34 13.71
N PHE A 139 1.98 8.19 12.38
CA PHE A 139 3.22 8.08 11.60
C PHE A 139 4.16 9.25 11.85
N LEU A 140 3.65 10.47 11.81
CA LEU A 140 4.45 11.69 12.04
C LEU A 140 4.95 11.81 13.47
N SER A 141 4.24 11.25 14.45
CA SER A 141 4.62 11.33 15.88
C SER A 141 5.69 10.33 16.28
N ILE A 142 5.71 9.15 15.66
CA ILE A 142 6.62 8.06 16.05
C ILE A 142 7.90 7.98 15.22
N ASN A 143 7.94 8.63 14.06
CA ASN A 143 9.09 8.61 13.15
C ASN A 143 9.82 9.95 13.17
N THR A 144 11.14 9.88 13.04
CA THR A 144 11.98 11.08 12.95
C THR A 144 11.94 11.65 11.54
N GLU A 145 11.63 12.93 11.43
CA GLU A 145 11.64 13.64 10.15
C GLU A 145 13.03 13.65 9.55
N PRO A 146 13.19 13.28 8.26
CA PRO A 146 14.47 13.38 7.56
C PRO A 146 14.91 14.83 7.42
N GLU A 147 16.22 15.06 7.24
CA GLU A 147 16.78 16.42 7.05
C GLU A 147 16.15 17.17 5.87
N GLN A 148 15.73 16.42 4.84
CA GLN A 148 15.05 16.95 3.65
C GLN A 148 13.57 17.27 3.89
N GLY A 149 13.04 16.92 5.07
CA GLY A 149 11.61 16.95 5.38
C GLY A 149 10.86 15.74 4.84
N TRP A 150 9.62 15.58 5.29
CA TRP A 150 8.72 14.54 4.81
C TRP A 150 8.21 14.85 3.40
N THR A 151 8.22 13.87 2.51
CA THR A 151 7.43 13.91 1.28
C THR A 151 5.95 13.68 1.61
N ARG A 152 5.09 14.59 1.22
CA ARG A 152 3.67 14.58 1.59
C ARG A 152 2.79 14.73 0.37
N TYR A 153 1.96 13.71 0.11
CA TYR A 153 0.90 13.75 -0.88
C TYR A 153 -0.43 13.56 -0.18
N GLU A 154 -1.30 14.55 -0.23
CA GLU A 154 -2.63 14.43 0.37
C GLU A 154 -3.65 15.30 -0.37
N PRO A 155 -4.94 14.88 -0.42
CA PRO A 155 -6.01 15.70 -0.95
C PRO A 155 -6.18 17.00 -0.12
N VAL A 156 -6.68 18.06 -0.74
CA VAL A 156 -6.89 19.36 -0.09
C VAL A 156 -7.68 19.26 1.21
N ALA A 157 -8.66 18.35 1.29
CA ALA A 157 -9.46 18.13 2.50
C ALA A 157 -8.64 17.64 3.73
N PHE A 158 -7.43 17.15 3.52
CA PHE A 158 -6.50 16.72 4.57
C PHE A 158 -5.41 17.74 4.88
N SER A 159 -5.23 18.72 4.00
CA SER A 159 -4.14 19.70 4.12
C SER A 159 -4.44 20.72 5.19
N ALA A 160 -3.48 20.93 6.08
CA ALA A 160 -3.46 22.06 7.01
C ALA A 160 -2.67 23.26 6.46
N GLY A 161 -2.22 23.25 5.19
CA GLY A 161 -1.41 24.30 4.60
C GLY A 161 -1.13 24.11 3.10
N ASP A 162 -0.61 25.16 2.46
CA ASP A 162 -0.48 25.30 1.01
C ASP A 162 0.60 24.46 0.33
N GLN A 163 1.32 23.61 1.05
CA GLN A 163 2.50 22.91 0.51
C GLN A 163 2.24 21.46 0.08
N ASN A 164 1.05 20.96 0.24
CA ASN A 164 0.75 19.56 -0.04
C ASN A 164 0.21 19.37 -1.45
N GLN A 165 0.79 18.43 -2.19
CA GLN A 165 0.35 18.07 -3.53
C GLN A 165 -0.60 16.88 -3.48
N ALA A 166 -1.72 16.99 -4.18
CA ALA A 166 -2.58 15.84 -4.41
C ALA A 166 -1.91 14.86 -5.38
N LEU A 167 -2.01 13.57 -5.10
CA LEU A 167 -1.53 12.51 -5.97
C LEU A 167 -2.73 11.87 -6.68
N PRO A 168 -3.04 12.25 -7.93
CA PRO A 168 -4.17 11.69 -8.63
C PRO A 168 -3.87 10.24 -9.07
N LEU A 169 -4.76 9.32 -8.72
CA LEU A 169 -4.66 7.90 -9.09
C LEU A 169 -4.51 7.68 -10.60
N SER A 170 -5.18 8.48 -11.41
CA SER A 170 -5.08 8.42 -12.88
C SER A 170 -3.65 8.61 -13.38
N THR A 171 -2.84 9.41 -12.72
CA THR A 171 -1.42 9.61 -13.05
C THR A 171 -0.60 8.37 -12.72
N LEU A 172 -0.91 7.69 -11.60
CA LEU A 172 -0.20 6.49 -11.17
C LEU A 172 -0.58 5.26 -11.99
N THR A 173 -1.85 5.08 -12.28
CA THR A 173 -2.37 3.89 -12.97
C THR A 173 -2.25 3.96 -14.48
N GLY A 174 -2.06 5.16 -15.06
CA GLY A 174 -1.93 5.40 -16.51
C GLY A 174 -0.52 5.25 -17.08
N SER A 175 0.53 5.28 -16.25
CA SER A 175 1.91 5.13 -16.71
C SER A 175 2.25 3.64 -16.91
N GLY A 176 2.33 3.19 -18.16
CA GLY A 176 2.40 1.79 -18.58
C GLY A 176 3.62 0.95 -18.18
N LYS A 177 4.33 1.25 -17.10
CA LYS A 177 5.47 0.44 -16.59
C LYS A 177 5.33 0.22 -15.10
N HIS A 178 4.57 -0.80 -14.72
CA HIS A 178 4.44 -1.22 -13.32
C HIS A 178 5.07 -2.59 -13.15
N PRO A 179 5.83 -2.84 -12.04
CA PRO A 179 6.25 -4.19 -11.71
C PRO A 179 5.01 -5.04 -11.43
N ALA A 180 4.82 -6.05 -12.23
CA ALA A 180 3.71 -6.99 -12.05
C ALA A 180 3.94 -7.92 -10.85
N ALA A 181 2.85 -8.27 -10.22
CA ALA A 181 2.82 -9.34 -9.22
C ALA A 181 3.08 -10.71 -9.86
#